data_ed2610814d3e9a8af302217684a9f200
#
_entry.id   ed2610814d3e9a8af302217684a9f200
#
_cell.length_a   1.000
_cell.length_b   1.000
_cell.length_c   1.000
_cell.angle_alpha   90.00
_cell.angle_beta   90.00
_cell.angle_gamma   90.00
#
_symmetry.space_group_name_H-M   'P 1'
#
loop_
_entity.id
_entity.type
_entity.pdbx_description
1 polymer ?
#
loop_
_entity_poly.entity_id
_entity_poly.type
_entity_poly.pdbx_seq_one_letter_code
_entity_poly.pdbx_strand_id
1 'polypeptide(L)'
;SKNTSAEHLFTFYKTFEDVRDRTFDGMIITGAPVEKLPFEEVEYWAELCEIMEWSKTHVHSTFHICWGAQAGLYYHYGIKKYMLEKKLFGVFPHTVDYKNSILFRGFDDTFMVPQSRYTTFKTEDIRAVPQLKILASSKETGVYAVSSEKGKQIFITGHSEYDANTLADEYFRDLKAGEKIEIPKNYFRGDNPENQPLVSWRAHANLLYSNWLNYFVYQTTPYDIKSIK
;
A
#
# COMPACT_ATOMS: atom_id res chain seq x y z
N SER A 1 -15.27 -10.84 10.74
CA SER A 1 -13.87 -11.21 11.03
C SER A 1 -13.86 -12.41 11.97
N LYS A 2 -13.06 -13.45 11.69
CA LYS A 2 -12.97 -14.65 12.55
C LYS A 2 -12.30 -14.37 13.90
N ASN A 3 -11.59 -13.26 14.04
CA ASN A 3 -10.73 -12.94 15.18
C ASN A 3 -11.18 -11.69 15.96
N THR A 4 -12.29 -11.06 15.59
CA THR A 4 -12.77 -9.82 16.20
C THR A 4 -14.18 -10.01 16.71
N SER A 5 -14.45 -9.61 17.97
CA SER A 5 -15.80 -9.73 18.55
C SER A 5 -16.81 -8.85 17.80
N ALA A 6 -18.06 -9.28 17.75
CA ALA A 6 -19.13 -8.51 17.12
C ALA A 6 -19.29 -7.12 17.76
N GLU A 7 -19.20 -7.03 19.09
CA GLU A 7 -19.27 -5.77 19.84
C GLU A 7 -18.19 -4.77 19.41
N HIS A 8 -16.93 -5.24 19.25
CA HIS A 8 -15.83 -4.41 18.76
C HIS A 8 -16.09 -3.93 17.32
N LEU A 9 -16.57 -4.82 16.44
CA LEU A 9 -16.92 -4.46 15.07
C LEU A 9 -18.00 -3.37 15.04
N PHE A 10 -19.08 -3.52 15.77
CA PHE A 10 -20.17 -2.52 15.81
C PHE A 10 -19.72 -1.18 16.41
N THR A 11 -18.80 -1.20 17.37
CA THR A 11 -18.35 0.03 18.05
C THR A 11 -17.37 0.84 17.18
N PHE A 12 -16.43 0.19 16.52
CA PHE A 12 -15.29 0.86 15.88
C PHE A 12 -15.31 0.83 14.36
N TYR A 13 -16.15 -0.02 13.75
CA TYR A 13 -16.20 -0.14 12.30
C TYR A 13 -17.54 0.31 11.76
N LYS A 14 -17.53 0.77 10.54
CA LYS A 14 -18.72 1.13 9.76
C LYS A 14 -18.74 0.31 8.48
N THR A 15 -19.94 -0.01 7.99
CA THR A 15 -20.11 -0.55 6.65
C THR A 15 -20.03 0.55 5.62
N PHE A 16 -19.92 0.21 4.36
CA PHE A 16 -19.94 1.19 3.28
C PHE A 16 -21.29 1.94 3.26
N GLU A 17 -22.38 1.26 3.47
CA GLU A 17 -23.71 1.89 3.57
C GLU A 17 -23.80 2.95 4.68
N ASP A 18 -23.13 2.75 5.81
CA ASP A 18 -23.13 3.73 6.92
C ASP A 18 -22.41 5.04 6.57
N VAL A 19 -21.57 5.04 5.55
CA VAL A 19 -20.70 6.18 5.18
C VAL A 19 -20.92 6.69 3.77
N ARG A 20 -21.77 6.07 2.97
CA ARG A 20 -21.99 6.36 1.56
C ARG A 20 -22.31 7.84 1.27
N ASP A 21 -23.10 8.48 2.13
CA ASP A 21 -23.51 9.88 1.97
C ASP A 21 -22.53 10.88 2.60
N ARG A 22 -21.36 10.41 3.05
CA ARG A 22 -20.35 11.25 3.70
C ARG A 22 -19.20 11.55 2.75
N THR A 23 -18.47 12.62 3.03
CA THR A 23 -17.20 12.96 2.37
C THR A 23 -16.04 12.83 3.35
N PHE A 24 -14.83 12.55 2.82
CA PHE A 24 -13.64 12.34 3.63
C PHE A 24 -12.44 13.04 3.00
N ASP A 25 -11.54 13.53 3.84
CA ASP A 25 -10.31 14.19 3.40
C ASP A 25 -9.30 13.16 2.86
N GLY A 26 -9.26 11.97 3.44
CA GLY A 26 -8.38 10.89 3.02
C GLY A 26 -8.96 9.51 3.27
N MET A 27 -8.58 8.54 2.45
CA MET A 27 -8.94 7.12 2.61
C MET A 27 -7.75 6.24 2.30
N ILE A 28 -7.56 5.20 3.10
CA ILE A 28 -6.55 4.16 2.86
C ILE A 28 -7.25 2.87 2.47
N ILE A 29 -6.86 2.28 1.33
CA ILE A 29 -7.27 0.93 0.91
C ILE A 29 -6.07 0.01 1.13
N THR A 30 -6.18 -0.89 2.10
CA THR A 30 -5.08 -1.76 2.53
C THR A 30 -4.96 -3.01 1.66
N GLY A 31 -3.84 -3.75 1.85
CA GLY A 31 -3.64 -5.05 1.25
C GLY A 31 -4.57 -6.13 1.80
N ALA A 32 -4.68 -7.22 1.05
CA ALA A 32 -5.41 -8.42 1.45
C ALA A 32 -4.70 -9.69 0.94
N PRO A 33 -4.79 -10.83 1.66
CA PRO A 33 -4.09 -12.07 1.30
C PRO A 33 -4.82 -12.86 0.18
N VAL A 34 -5.29 -12.16 -0.85
CA VAL A 34 -6.03 -12.72 -1.99
C VAL A 34 -5.34 -12.47 -3.33
N GLU A 35 -4.09 -12.09 -3.30
CA GLU A 35 -3.33 -11.64 -4.49
C GLU A 35 -3.15 -12.71 -5.57
N LYS A 36 -3.23 -13.99 -5.21
CA LYS A 36 -3.13 -15.12 -6.17
C LYS A 36 -4.41 -15.32 -6.99
N LEU A 37 -5.54 -14.80 -6.51
CA LEU A 37 -6.83 -14.89 -7.24
C LEU A 37 -6.91 -13.81 -8.31
N PRO A 38 -7.55 -14.06 -9.46
CA PRO A 38 -8.07 -13.00 -10.33
C PRO A 38 -8.89 -12.00 -9.50
N PHE A 39 -8.90 -10.73 -9.87
CA PHE A 39 -9.65 -9.72 -9.09
C PHE A 39 -11.14 -10.04 -9.05
N GLU A 40 -11.70 -10.49 -10.16
CA GLU A 40 -13.11 -10.82 -10.33
C GLU A 40 -13.58 -12.04 -9.51
N GLU A 41 -12.63 -12.87 -9.04
CA GLU A 41 -12.90 -14.04 -8.19
C GLU A 41 -12.82 -13.69 -6.69
N VAL A 42 -12.44 -12.47 -6.33
CA VAL A 42 -12.43 -12.01 -4.94
C VAL A 42 -13.85 -11.72 -4.50
N GLU A 43 -14.32 -12.36 -3.41
CA GLU A 43 -15.70 -12.33 -2.92
C GLU A 43 -16.29 -10.91 -2.81
N TYR A 44 -15.48 -9.95 -2.35
CA TYR A 44 -15.90 -8.55 -2.16
C TYR A 44 -15.46 -7.62 -3.31
N TRP A 45 -15.08 -8.15 -4.47
CA TRP A 45 -14.58 -7.34 -5.59
C TRP A 45 -15.60 -6.32 -6.08
N ALA A 46 -16.86 -6.73 -6.22
CA ALA A 46 -17.91 -5.83 -6.69
C ALA A 46 -18.11 -4.63 -5.75
N GLU A 47 -18.16 -4.87 -4.44
CA GLU A 47 -18.27 -3.81 -3.43
C GLU A 47 -17.02 -2.93 -3.41
N LEU A 48 -15.82 -3.50 -3.53
CA LEU A 48 -14.58 -2.73 -3.61
C LEU A 48 -14.56 -1.82 -4.85
N CYS A 49 -15.04 -2.29 -5.99
CA CYS A 49 -15.19 -1.47 -7.20
C CYS A 49 -16.16 -0.30 -6.96
N GLU A 50 -17.29 -0.54 -6.30
CA GLU A 50 -18.25 0.51 -5.91
C GLU A 50 -17.61 1.55 -4.99
N ILE A 51 -16.86 1.12 -3.98
CA ILE A 51 -16.11 2.00 -3.07
C ILE A 51 -15.05 2.82 -3.83
N MET A 52 -14.30 2.19 -4.73
CA MET A 52 -13.31 2.89 -5.54
C MET A 52 -13.94 3.93 -6.49
N GLU A 53 -15.09 3.63 -7.09
CA GLU A 53 -15.83 4.60 -7.90
C GLU A 53 -16.35 5.76 -7.06
N TRP A 54 -17.00 5.45 -5.94
CA TRP A 54 -17.50 6.43 -4.97
C TRP A 54 -16.38 7.36 -4.47
N SER A 55 -15.19 6.82 -4.22
CA SER A 55 -14.05 7.60 -3.73
C SER A 55 -13.63 8.73 -4.66
N LYS A 56 -13.91 8.64 -5.96
CA LYS A 56 -13.57 9.68 -6.93
C LYS A 56 -14.26 11.02 -6.63
N THR A 57 -15.43 10.98 -6.00
CA THR A 57 -16.25 12.17 -5.71
C THR A 57 -16.37 12.47 -4.22
N HIS A 58 -16.19 11.48 -3.35
CA HIS A 58 -16.41 11.61 -1.90
C HIS A 58 -15.13 11.63 -1.07
N VAL A 59 -13.98 11.33 -1.68
CA VAL A 59 -12.70 11.33 -0.98
C VAL A 59 -11.72 12.26 -1.68
N HIS A 60 -11.08 13.14 -0.90
CA HIS A 60 -10.14 14.11 -1.47
C HIS A 60 -8.86 13.45 -1.97
N SER A 61 -8.23 12.57 -1.16
CA SER A 61 -7.05 11.79 -1.54
C SER A 61 -7.15 10.35 -1.07
N THR A 62 -6.81 9.39 -1.94
CA THR A 62 -6.79 7.95 -1.62
C THR A 62 -5.36 7.41 -1.62
N PHE A 63 -5.05 6.52 -0.67
CA PHE A 63 -3.76 5.87 -0.52
C PHE A 63 -3.95 4.35 -0.53
N HIS A 64 -3.44 3.70 -1.56
CA HIS A 64 -3.62 2.27 -1.78
C HIS A 64 -2.34 1.51 -1.44
N ILE A 65 -2.44 0.41 -0.69
CA ILE A 65 -1.29 -0.36 -0.20
C ILE A 65 -1.32 -1.79 -0.72
N CYS A 66 -0.19 -2.29 -1.21
CA CYS A 66 0.06 -3.66 -1.64
C CYS A 66 -1.01 -4.18 -2.61
N TRP A 67 -1.79 -5.20 -2.25
CA TRP A 67 -2.90 -5.69 -3.06
C TRP A 67 -3.94 -4.60 -3.34
N GLY A 68 -4.22 -3.72 -2.37
CA GLY A 68 -5.09 -2.56 -2.58
C GLY A 68 -4.56 -1.61 -3.67
N ALA A 69 -3.23 -1.44 -3.77
CA ALA A 69 -2.61 -0.69 -4.87
C ALA A 69 -2.80 -1.41 -6.21
N GLN A 70 -2.69 -2.74 -6.22
CA GLN A 70 -2.94 -3.55 -7.42
C GLN A 70 -4.39 -3.46 -7.86
N ALA A 71 -5.33 -3.59 -6.93
CA ALA A 71 -6.76 -3.46 -7.18
C ALA A 71 -7.12 -2.08 -7.75
N GLY A 72 -6.58 -1.01 -7.15
CA GLY A 72 -6.82 0.35 -7.59
C GLY A 72 -6.24 0.64 -8.98
N LEU A 73 -5.01 0.22 -9.26
CA LEU A 73 -4.39 0.37 -10.59
C LEU A 73 -5.14 -0.43 -11.66
N TYR A 74 -5.62 -1.62 -11.32
CA TYR A 74 -6.43 -2.43 -12.24
C TYR A 74 -7.78 -1.78 -12.51
N TYR A 75 -8.53 -1.43 -11.47
CA TYR A 75 -9.86 -0.86 -11.61
C TYR A 75 -9.87 0.48 -12.34
N HIS A 76 -8.99 1.41 -11.94
CA HIS A 76 -9.01 2.77 -12.48
C HIS A 76 -8.29 2.91 -13.83
N TYR A 77 -7.30 2.06 -14.11
CA TYR A 77 -6.38 2.24 -15.23
C TYR A 77 -6.18 0.99 -16.08
N GLY A 78 -6.80 -0.14 -15.74
CA GLY A 78 -6.68 -1.40 -16.50
C GLY A 78 -5.30 -2.07 -16.39
N ILE A 79 -4.46 -1.67 -15.42
CA ILE A 79 -3.12 -2.22 -15.25
C ILE A 79 -3.20 -3.60 -14.61
N LYS A 80 -2.73 -4.62 -15.32
CA LYS A 80 -2.78 -6.01 -14.88
C LYS A 80 -1.67 -6.33 -13.88
N LYS A 81 -1.94 -7.24 -12.96
CA LYS A 81 -0.92 -7.87 -12.11
C LYS A 81 -0.36 -9.12 -12.79
N TYR A 82 0.90 -9.43 -12.48
CA TYR A 82 1.62 -10.59 -13.00
C TYR A 82 2.15 -11.41 -11.84
N MET A 83 2.05 -12.74 -11.93
CA MET A 83 2.63 -13.64 -10.93
C MET A 83 4.14 -13.60 -10.99
N LEU A 84 4.77 -13.58 -9.81
CA LEU A 84 6.20 -13.79 -9.64
C LEU A 84 6.51 -15.29 -9.59
N GLU A 85 7.69 -15.68 -10.02
CA GLU A 85 8.16 -17.08 -9.94
C GLU A 85 8.28 -17.54 -8.48
N LYS A 86 8.65 -16.63 -7.58
CA LYS A 86 8.74 -16.85 -6.14
C LYS A 86 8.26 -15.63 -5.37
N LYS A 87 7.91 -15.83 -4.09
CA LYS A 87 7.52 -14.76 -3.19
C LYS A 87 8.62 -13.71 -3.09
N LEU A 88 8.28 -12.46 -3.30
CA LEU A 88 9.13 -11.33 -2.98
C LEU A 88 8.97 -11.07 -1.47
N PHE A 89 9.99 -11.42 -0.67
CA PHE A 89 9.88 -11.47 0.77
C PHE A 89 11.13 -10.92 1.46
N GLY A 90 10.95 -9.84 2.24
CA GLY A 90 12.05 -9.19 2.94
C GLY A 90 11.99 -7.68 2.93
N VAL A 91 13.13 -7.02 3.18
CA VAL A 91 13.30 -5.56 3.20
C VAL A 91 14.30 -5.15 2.13
N PHE A 92 13.85 -4.31 1.20
CA PHE A 92 14.60 -4.01 -0.02
C PHE A 92 14.92 -2.53 -0.16
N PRO A 93 16.07 -2.17 -0.75
CA PRO A 93 16.42 -0.79 -1.04
C PRO A 93 15.60 -0.24 -2.21
N HIS A 94 15.16 0.99 -2.07
CA HIS A 94 14.41 1.75 -3.07
C HIS A 94 15.04 3.12 -3.29
N THR A 95 14.78 3.71 -4.44
CA THR A 95 15.22 5.08 -4.80
C THR A 95 14.04 5.90 -5.26
N VAL A 96 14.13 7.22 -5.08
CA VAL A 96 13.14 8.17 -5.57
C VAL A 96 13.45 8.49 -7.04
N ASP A 97 12.57 8.09 -7.96
CA ASP A 97 12.70 8.31 -9.40
C ASP A 97 12.30 9.74 -9.79
N TYR A 98 11.23 10.26 -9.16
CA TYR A 98 10.78 11.63 -9.37
C TYR A 98 11.20 12.52 -8.20
N LYS A 99 12.37 13.14 -8.33
CA LYS A 99 13.02 13.95 -7.27
C LYS A 99 12.17 15.14 -6.76
N ASN A 100 11.26 15.65 -7.57
CA ASN A 100 10.37 16.75 -7.17
C ASN A 100 9.07 16.26 -6.50
N SER A 101 8.95 14.98 -6.18
CA SER A 101 7.77 14.46 -5.49
C SER A 101 7.71 14.94 -4.06
N ILE A 102 6.66 15.68 -3.72
CA ILE A 102 6.42 16.16 -2.36
C ILE A 102 6.11 14.99 -1.40
N LEU A 103 5.64 13.84 -1.92
CA LEU A 103 5.41 12.63 -1.14
C LEU A 103 6.72 12.09 -0.53
N PHE A 104 7.83 12.26 -1.24
CA PHE A 104 9.16 11.81 -0.81
C PHE A 104 10.04 12.94 -0.28
N ARG A 105 9.43 14.06 0.11
CA ARG A 105 10.16 15.17 0.72
C ARG A 105 10.86 14.73 2.00
N GLY A 106 12.16 14.96 2.08
CA GLY A 106 13.00 14.59 3.23
C GLY A 106 13.49 13.14 3.22
N PHE A 107 13.19 12.37 2.17
CA PHE A 107 13.76 11.03 2.02
C PHE A 107 15.24 11.10 1.64
N ASP A 108 15.99 10.11 2.12
CA ASP A 108 17.36 9.85 1.67
C ASP A 108 17.38 9.35 0.22
N ASP A 109 18.56 9.35 -0.42
CA ASP A 109 18.72 8.83 -1.78
C ASP A 109 18.33 7.36 -1.90
N THR A 110 18.50 6.60 -0.82
CA THR A 110 18.08 5.19 -0.72
C THR A 110 17.31 5.00 0.58
N PHE A 111 16.19 4.32 0.50
CA PHE A 111 15.35 3.97 1.66
C PHE A 111 14.90 2.51 1.59
N MET A 112 14.68 1.91 2.75
CA MET A 112 14.32 0.50 2.87
C MET A 112 12.81 0.33 2.97
N VAL A 113 12.26 -0.70 2.29
CA VAL A 113 10.83 -1.00 2.32
C VAL A 113 10.60 -2.50 2.47
N PRO A 114 9.74 -2.92 3.43
CA PRO A 114 9.27 -4.30 3.53
C PRO A 114 8.41 -4.68 2.32
N GLN A 115 8.61 -5.91 1.84
CA GLN A 115 7.85 -6.52 0.75
C GLN A 115 7.43 -7.92 1.16
N SER A 116 6.16 -8.26 0.91
CA SER A 116 5.63 -9.62 1.05
C SER A 116 4.54 -9.82 0.01
N ARG A 117 4.90 -10.34 -1.17
CA ARG A 117 3.95 -10.49 -2.27
C ARG A 117 4.37 -11.53 -3.30
N TYR A 118 3.38 -12.14 -3.96
CA TYR A 118 3.56 -13.09 -5.07
C TYR A 118 3.27 -12.45 -6.43
N THR A 119 2.88 -11.17 -6.46
CA THR A 119 2.48 -10.48 -7.69
C THR A 119 3.20 -9.15 -7.86
N THR A 120 3.28 -8.67 -9.09
CA THR A 120 3.93 -7.42 -9.46
C THR A 120 3.23 -6.76 -10.64
N PHE A 121 3.67 -5.54 -11.00
CA PHE A 121 3.34 -4.84 -12.24
C PHE A 121 4.51 -4.82 -13.19
N LYS A 122 4.23 -4.64 -14.46
CA LYS A 122 5.24 -4.24 -15.42
C LYS A 122 5.35 -2.72 -15.45
N THR A 123 6.57 -2.21 -15.42
CA THR A 123 6.86 -0.77 -15.45
C THR A 123 6.31 -0.11 -16.71
N GLU A 124 6.40 -0.81 -17.84
CA GLU A 124 5.90 -0.37 -19.14
C GLU A 124 4.38 -0.19 -19.17
N ASP A 125 3.61 -1.06 -18.48
CA ASP A 125 2.15 -0.94 -18.40
C ASP A 125 1.75 0.35 -17.67
N ILE A 126 2.48 0.71 -16.60
CA ILE A 126 2.25 1.95 -15.86
C ILE A 126 2.64 3.17 -16.71
N ARG A 127 3.80 3.10 -17.40
CA ARG A 127 4.28 4.20 -18.26
C ARG A 127 3.39 4.45 -19.47
N ALA A 128 2.64 3.44 -19.91
CA ALA A 128 1.70 3.57 -21.02
C ALA A 128 0.46 4.41 -20.66
N VAL A 129 0.22 4.67 -19.36
CA VAL A 129 -0.91 5.48 -18.87
C VAL A 129 -0.43 6.90 -18.57
N PRO A 130 -0.75 7.92 -19.41
CA PRO A 130 -0.23 9.28 -19.26
C PRO A 130 -0.60 9.96 -17.94
N GLN A 131 -1.73 9.56 -17.32
CA GLN A 131 -2.23 10.09 -16.05
C GLN A 131 -1.45 9.58 -14.84
N LEU A 132 -0.58 8.58 -15.01
CA LEU A 132 0.18 7.98 -13.93
C LEU A 132 1.65 8.41 -13.98
N LYS A 133 2.23 8.59 -12.81
CA LYS A 133 3.63 8.92 -12.63
C LYS A 133 4.28 7.96 -11.64
N ILE A 134 5.36 7.31 -12.06
CA ILE A 134 6.19 6.52 -11.16
C ILE A 134 7.01 7.49 -10.33
N LEU A 135 6.93 7.38 -9.01
CA LEU A 135 7.59 8.25 -8.05
C LEU A 135 8.84 7.63 -7.45
N ALA A 136 8.81 6.31 -7.22
CA ALA A 136 9.92 5.56 -6.63
C ALA A 136 9.90 4.09 -7.09
N SER A 137 11.08 3.49 -7.17
CA SER A 137 11.26 2.10 -7.59
C SER A 137 12.47 1.44 -6.93
N SER A 138 12.61 0.14 -7.14
CA SER A 138 13.76 -0.66 -6.76
C SER A 138 14.23 -1.50 -7.94
N LYS A 139 15.52 -1.73 -8.05
CA LYS A 139 16.10 -2.66 -9.04
C LYS A 139 15.67 -4.12 -8.80
N GLU A 140 15.40 -4.46 -7.54
CA GLU A 140 15.05 -5.82 -7.14
C GLU A 140 13.54 -6.08 -7.13
N THR A 141 12.74 -5.08 -6.75
CA THR A 141 11.30 -5.26 -6.53
C THR A 141 10.41 -4.56 -7.55
N GLY A 142 11.01 -3.79 -8.47
CA GLY A 142 10.28 -3.02 -9.47
C GLY A 142 9.66 -1.74 -8.92
N VAL A 143 8.52 -1.33 -9.49
CA VAL A 143 7.83 -0.10 -9.11
C VAL A 143 7.33 -0.18 -7.68
N TYR A 144 7.64 0.84 -6.89
CA TYR A 144 7.20 0.97 -5.50
C TYR A 144 6.04 1.95 -5.34
N ALA A 145 6.17 3.14 -5.88
CA ALA A 145 5.19 4.20 -5.70
C ALA A 145 4.75 4.80 -7.02
N VAL A 146 3.44 4.91 -7.20
CA VAL A 146 2.80 5.53 -8.35
C VAL A 146 1.79 6.57 -7.86
N SER A 147 1.67 7.70 -8.55
CA SER A 147 0.68 8.72 -8.27
C SER A 147 -0.13 9.02 -9.53
N SER A 148 -1.43 9.24 -9.36
CA SER A 148 -2.25 9.89 -10.38
C SER A 148 -1.96 11.39 -10.43
N GLU A 149 -2.54 12.07 -11.42
CA GLU A 149 -2.45 13.52 -11.53
C GLU A 149 -2.88 14.22 -10.23
N LYS A 150 -2.10 15.22 -9.82
CA LYS A 150 -2.31 16.01 -8.60
C LYS A 150 -2.31 15.19 -7.30
N GLY A 151 -1.87 13.91 -7.34
CA GLY A 151 -1.78 13.08 -6.12
C GLY A 151 -3.12 12.66 -5.53
N LYS A 152 -4.20 12.72 -6.31
CA LYS A 152 -5.53 12.29 -5.84
C LYS A 152 -5.56 10.81 -5.45
N GLN A 153 -4.81 9.99 -6.18
CA GLN A 153 -4.65 8.57 -5.91
C GLN A 153 -3.16 8.25 -5.81
N ILE A 154 -2.77 7.59 -4.74
CA ILE A 154 -1.40 7.13 -4.47
C ILE A 154 -1.43 5.62 -4.32
N PHE A 155 -0.51 4.93 -4.99
CA PHE A 155 -0.41 3.48 -5.02
C PHE A 155 0.99 3.05 -4.57
N ILE A 156 1.06 2.30 -3.48
CA ILE A 156 2.29 1.83 -2.85
C ILE A 156 2.30 0.30 -2.85
N THR A 157 3.29 -0.31 -3.48
CA THR A 157 3.35 -1.78 -3.61
C THR A 157 3.96 -2.50 -2.41
N GLY A 158 4.68 -1.78 -1.55
CA GLY A 158 5.32 -2.32 -0.35
C GLY A 158 4.51 -2.06 0.92
N HIS A 159 5.07 -2.48 2.04
CA HIS A 159 4.42 -2.47 3.35
C HIS A 159 5.16 -1.56 4.34
N SER A 160 5.08 -0.26 4.12
CA SER A 160 5.69 0.72 5.05
C SER A 160 5.03 0.71 6.44
N GLU A 161 3.79 0.18 6.55
CA GLU A 161 3.02 0.07 7.78
C GLU A 161 3.44 -1.11 8.69
N TYR A 162 4.31 -2.00 8.22
CA TYR A 162 4.66 -3.21 8.97
C TYR A 162 5.39 -2.90 10.27
N ASP A 163 4.96 -3.59 11.33
CA ASP A 163 5.67 -3.65 12.61
C ASP A 163 6.98 -4.44 12.50
N ALA A 164 7.81 -4.32 13.52
CA ALA A 164 9.12 -4.96 13.57
C ALA A 164 9.06 -6.49 13.33
N ASN A 165 8.03 -7.16 13.86
CA ASN A 165 7.92 -8.63 13.84
C ASN A 165 7.02 -9.17 12.72
N THR A 166 6.33 -8.33 11.94
CA THR A 166 5.32 -8.78 10.96
C THR A 166 5.89 -9.81 9.97
N LEU A 167 7.08 -9.56 9.40
CA LEU A 167 7.70 -10.53 8.48
C LEU A 167 8.21 -11.80 9.20
N ALA A 168 8.61 -11.71 10.47
CA ALA A 168 8.99 -12.87 11.26
C ALA A 168 7.78 -13.77 11.54
N ASP A 169 6.68 -13.16 11.98
CA ASP A 169 5.42 -13.87 12.26
C ASP A 169 4.91 -14.58 11.00
N GLU A 170 4.99 -13.91 9.85
CA GLU A 170 4.64 -14.49 8.56
C GLU A 170 5.57 -15.66 8.19
N TYR A 171 6.88 -15.49 8.33
CA TYR A 171 7.87 -16.51 8.04
C TYR A 171 7.65 -17.77 8.89
N PHE A 172 7.53 -17.63 10.20
CA PHE A 172 7.33 -18.78 11.09
C PHE A 172 5.95 -19.42 10.94
N ARG A 173 4.91 -18.65 10.63
CA ARG A 173 3.58 -19.17 10.30
C ARG A 173 3.65 -20.09 9.07
N ASP A 174 4.29 -19.60 8.00
CA ASP A 174 4.35 -20.29 6.72
C ASP A 174 5.24 -21.55 6.83
N LEU A 175 6.36 -21.47 7.58
CA LEU A 175 7.17 -22.65 7.93
C LEU A 175 6.37 -23.72 8.69
N LYS A 176 5.59 -23.29 9.69
CA LYS A 176 4.72 -24.19 10.48
C LYS A 176 3.63 -24.83 9.63
N ALA A 177 3.17 -24.15 8.61
CA ALA A 177 2.22 -24.66 7.62
C ALA A 177 2.86 -25.63 6.61
N GLY A 178 4.19 -25.81 6.63
CA GLY A 178 4.92 -26.67 5.70
C GLY A 178 5.15 -26.04 4.33
N GLU A 179 4.98 -24.72 4.21
CA GLU A 179 5.24 -24.02 2.96
C GLU A 179 6.73 -23.88 2.69
N LYS A 180 7.11 -23.91 1.41
CA LYS A 180 8.48 -23.60 0.98
C LYS A 180 8.64 -22.09 0.94
N ILE A 181 9.10 -21.50 2.05
CA ILE A 181 9.38 -20.09 2.17
C ILE A 181 10.87 -19.84 2.38
N GLU A 182 11.40 -18.83 1.68
CA GLU A 182 12.76 -18.35 1.90
C GLU A 182 12.81 -17.43 3.13
N ILE A 183 13.98 -17.35 3.78
CA ILE A 183 14.22 -16.37 4.86
C ILE A 183 14.00 -14.97 4.29
N PRO A 184 13.26 -14.08 4.99
CA PRO A 184 13.04 -12.72 4.50
C PRO A 184 14.36 -11.96 4.38
N LYS A 185 14.67 -11.51 3.16
CA LYS A 185 15.94 -10.87 2.79
C LYS A 185 16.16 -9.57 3.59
N ASN A 186 17.40 -9.34 4.05
CA ASN A 186 17.81 -8.13 4.78
C ASN A 186 16.97 -7.81 6.03
N TYR A 187 16.35 -8.81 6.64
CA TYR A 187 15.41 -8.60 7.72
C TYR A 187 15.94 -9.08 9.08
N PHE A 188 16.41 -10.32 9.17
CA PHE A 188 17.06 -10.79 10.39
C PHE A 188 18.54 -10.36 10.42
N ARG A 189 19.07 -10.07 11.60
CA ARG A 189 20.49 -9.74 11.76
C ARG A 189 21.36 -10.93 11.32
N GLY A 190 22.25 -10.69 10.35
CA GLY A 190 23.12 -11.74 9.79
C GLY A 190 22.36 -12.82 9.03
N ASP A 191 21.15 -12.51 8.52
CA ASP A 191 20.27 -13.46 7.79
C ASP A 191 19.95 -14.74 8.58
N ASN A 192 20.04 -14.69 9.92
CA ASN A 192 19.72 -15.80 10.80
C ASN A 192 18.38 -15.58 11.49
N PRO A 193 17.36 -16.45 11.26
CA PRO A 193 16.03 -16.33 11.86
C PRO A 193 15.99 -16.43 13.40
N GLU A 194 17.06 -16.90 14.04
CA GLU A 194 17.19 -16.90 15.50
C GLU A 194 17.52 -15.52 16.08
N ASN A 195 17.97 -14.61 15.22
CA ASN A 195 18.32 -13.26 15.62
C ASN A 195 17.13 -12.30 15.52
N GLN A 196 17.24 -11.17 16.23
CA GLN A 196 16.24 -10.10 16.21
C GLN A 196 16.13 -9.45 14.82
N PRO A 197 14.93 -9.03 14.41
CA PRO A 197 14.73 -8.22 13.21
C PRO A 197 15.57 -6.93 13.20
N LEU A 198 16.06 -6.55 12.02
CA LEU A 198 16.70 -5.28 11.77
C LEU A 198 15.69 -4.32 11.15
N VAL A 199 15.10 -3.46 11.97
CA VAL A 199 14.14 -2.44 11.50
C VAL A 199 14.88 -1.29 10.86
N SER A 200 14.80 -1.19 9.53
CA SER A 200 15.49 -0.16 8.73
C SER A 200 14.55 0.71 7.89
N TRP A 201 13.23 0.58 8.06
CA TRP A 201 12.22 1.29 7.24
C TRP A 201 11.38 2.30 8.02
N ARG A 202 11.33 2.24 9.35
CA ARG A 202 10.38 2.99 10.19
C ARG A 202 10.44 4.50 10.00
N ALA A 203 11.63 5.08 9.91
CA ALA A 203 11.77 6.53 9.74
C ALA A 203 11.16 7.01 8.43
N HIS A 204 11.48 6.35 7.31
CA HIS A 204 10.93 6.67 6.00
C HIS A 204 9.44 6.32 5.90
N ALA A 205 8.97 5.27 6.56
CA ALA A 205 7.56 4.94 6.67
C ALA A 205 6.76 6.07 7.35
N ASN A 206 7.22 6.54 8.51
CA ASN A 206 6.60 7.67 9.20
C ASN A 206 6.59 8.93 8.32
N LEU A 207 7.68 9.18 7.63
CA LEU A 207 7.80 10.34 6.74
C LEU A 207 6.84 10.23 5.53
N LEU A 208 6.69 9.02 4.94
CA LEU A 208 5.75 8.76 3.85
C LEU A 208 4.31 9.12 4.23
N TYR A 209 3.83 8.58 5.34
CA TYR A 209 2.47 8.85 5.82
C TYR A 209 2.29 10.30 6.27
N SER A 210 3.28 10.88 6.94
CA SER A 210 3.25 12.29 7.34
C SER A 210 3.19 13.22 6.14
N ASN A 211 3.97 12.94 5.09
CA ASN A 211 3.94 13.72 3.85
C ASN A 211 2.59 13.58 3.14
N TRP A 212 2.03 12.36 3.05
CA TRP A 212 0.71 12.18 2.47
C TRP A 212 -0.37 12.93 3.23
N LEU A 213 -0.45 12.75 4.55
CA LEU A 213 -1.44 13.43 5.39
C LEU A 213 -1.30 14.95 5.31
N ASN A 214 -0.08 15.48 5.37
CA ASN A 214 0.14 16.91 5.37
C ASN A 214 -0.09 17.54 4.00
N TYR A 215 0.49 16.98 2.93
CA TYR A 215 0.53 17.64 1.62
C TYR A 215 -0.58 17.22 0.65
N PHE A 216 -1.17 16.03 0.81
CA PHE A 216 -2.20 15.52 -0.10
C PHE A 216 -3.58 15.43 0.55
N VAL A 217 -3.64 15.45 1.88
CA VAL A 217 -4.89 15.45 2.63
C VAL A 217 -5.13 16.82 3.24
N TYR A 218 -4.36 17.21 4.25
CA TYR A 218 -4.62 18.40 5.04
C TYR A 218 -4.49 19.73 4.24
N GLN A 219 -3.37 19.95 3.53
CA GLN A 219 -3.12 21.23 2.87
C GLN A 219 -3.93 21.44 1.58
N THR A 220 -4.41 20.38 0.96
CA THR A 220 -5.12 20.45 -0.32
C THR A 220 -6.62 20.24 -0.22
N THR A 221 -7.12 19.73 0.91
CA THR A 221 -8.57 19.66 1.15
C THR A 221 -9.18 21.05 1.17
N PRO A 222 -10.24 21.30 0.40
CA PRO A 222 -10.92 22.58 0.40
C PRO A 222 -11.44 22.94 1.80
N TYR A 223 -11.10 24.12 2.28
CA TYR A 223 -11.49 24.58 3.59
C TYR A 223 -12.11 25.98 3.53
N ASP A 224 -13.29 26.16 4.12
CA ASP A 224 -13.96 27.46 4.24
C ASP A 224 -13.67 28.07 5.62
N ILE A 225 -12.82 29.10 5.66
CA ILE A 225 -12.49 29.86 6.88
C ILE A 225 -13.74 30.41 7.58
N LYS A 226 -14.80 30.71 6.84
CA LYS A 226 -16.06 31.23 7.41
C LYS A 226 -16.84 30.17 8.20
N SER A 227 -16.47 28.89 8.07
CA SER A 227 -17.08 27.79 8.81
C SER A 227 -16.50 27.61 10.23
N ILE A 228 -15.44 28.33 10.60
CA ILE A 228 -14.91 28.35 11.99
C ILE A 228 -15.94 29.02 12.90
N LYS A 229 -16.37 28.30 13.93
CA LYS A 229 -17.24 28.80 14.98
C LYS A 229 -16.42 29.27 16.16
#